data_11affc27d1a1d2a79bbc1c6dea8d90f9
#
_entry.id   11affc27d1a1d2a79bbc1c6dea8d90f9
#
_cell.length_a   1.000
_cell.length_b   1.000
_cell.length_c   1.000
_cell.angle_alpha   90.00
_cell.angle_beta   90.00
_cell.angle_gamma   90.00
#
_symmetry.space_group_name_H-M   'P 1'
#
loop_
_entity.id
_entity.type
_entity.pdbx_description
1 polymer ?
#
loop_
_entity_poly.entity_id
_entity_poly.type
_entity_poly.pdbx_seq_one_letter_code
_entity_poly.pdbx_strand_id
1 'polypeptide(L)'
;KRNEIPSRDKRLQLALNSVAILRMLMPDINIASATSLDALAKNGREQGILAGANVIMPNITPERCRESYNLYERNIAITKKNVAKELEKFGEQVCWGKFGDSQHYRNRK
;
A
#
# COMPACT_ATOMS: atom_id res chain seq x y z
N LYS A 1 -3.22 -11.64 31.57
CA LYS A 1 -2.35 -10.54 31.13
C LYS A 1 -2.62 -10.16 29.71
N ARG A 2 -2.78 -8.86 29.47
CA ARG A 2 -3.03 -8.37 28.12
C ARG A 2 -1.76 -8.49 27.26
N ASN A 3 -1.90 -8.97 26.05
CA ASN A 3 -0.79 -9.03 25.13
C ASN A 3 -0.35 -7.62 24.74
N GLU A 4 0.94 -7.41 24.73
CA GLU A 4 1.50 -6.15 24.32
C GLU A 4 1.39 -6.00 22.81
N ILE A 5 0.96 -4.81 22.38
CA ILE A 5 0.94 -4.47 20.96
C ILE A 5 2.36 -4.11 20.56
N PRO A 6 2.92 -4.69 19.49
CA PRO A 6 4.26 -4.32 19.02
C PRO A 6 4.35 -2.83 18.71
N SER A 7 5.55 -2.26 18.83
CA SER A 7 5.79 -0.88 18.48
C SER A 7 5.43 -0.61 17.01
N ARG A 8 5.21 0.66 16.68
CA ARG A 8 4.89 1.08 15.30
C ARG A 8 5.96 0.63 14.32
N ASP A 9 7.23 0.83 14.66
CA ASP A 9 8.35 0.42 13.78
C ASP A 9 8.40 -1.08 13.58
N LYS A 10 8.14 -1.84 14.62
CA LYS A 10 8.12 -3.31 14.52
C LYS A 10 6.97 -3.80 13.67
N ARG A 11 5.79 -3.20 13.81
CA ARG A 11 4.62 -3.54 12.97
C ARG A 11 4.90 -3.23 11.49
N LEU A 12 5.52 -2.08 11.22
CA LEU A 12 5.91 -1.71 9.87
C LEU A 12 6.90 -2.74 9.30
N GLN A 13 7.93 -3.09 10.07
CA GLN A 13 8.93 -4.05 9.62
C GLN A 13 8.31 -5.43 9.33
N LEU A 14 7.41 -5.89 10.18
CA LEU A 14 6.71 -7.16 9.97
C LEU A 14 5.85 -7.12 8.71
N ALA A 15 5.14 -6.02 8.47
CA ALA A 15 4.32 -5.86 7.27
C ALA A 15 5.17 -5.86 6.00
N LEU A 16 6.28 -5.12 6.00
CA LEU A 16 7.18 -5.06 4.85
C LEU A 16 7.85 -6.41 4.59
N ASN A 17 8.25 -7.10 5.63
CA ASN A 17 8.81 -8.45 5.51
C ASN A 17 7.80 -9.44 4.93
N SER A 18 6.54 -9.34 5.36
CA SER A 18 5.45 -10.18 4.82
C SER A 18 5.25 -9.95 3.33
N VAL A 19 5.24 -8.69 2.89
CA VAL A 19 5.12 -8.34 1.48
C VAL A 19 6.30 -8.93 0.69
N ALA A 20 7.52 -8.77 1.19
CA ALA A 20 8.73 -9.26 0.52
C ALA A 20 8.70 -10.78 0.39
N ILE A 21 8.32 -11.49 1.45
CA ILE A 21 8.23 -12.96 1.45
C ILE A 21 7.17 -13.42 0.44
N LEU A 22 5.99 -12.81 0.44
CA LEU A 22 4.93 -13.14 -0.51
C LEU A 22 5.39 -12.94 -1.95
N ARG A 23 6.11 -11.86 -2.21
CA ARG A 23 6.64 -11.59 -3.56
C ARG A 23 7.67 -12.64 -3.98
N MET A 24 8.51 -13.09 -3.08
CA MET A 24 9.48 -14.14 -3.36
C MET A 24 8.81 -15.49 -3.62
N LEU A 25 7.77 -15.82 -2.86
CA LEU A 25 7.06 -17.08 -3.00
C LEU A 25 6.13 -17.10 -4.21
N MET A 26 5.52 -15.96 -4.52
CA MET A 26 4.54 -15.83 -5.60
C MET A 26 4.85 -14.59 -6.44
N PRO A 27 5.81 -14.69 -7.37
CA PRO A 27 6.31 -13.51 -8.09
C PRO A 27 5.27 -12.80 -8.94
N ASP A 28 4.23 -13.49 -9.37
CA ASP A 28 3.27 -12.99 -10.35
C ASP A 28 1.97 -12.44 -9.75
N ILE A 29 1.77 -12.56 -8.45
CA ILE A 29 0.50 -12.14 -7.84
C ILE A 29 0.43 -10.63 -7.62
N ASN A 30 -0.79 -10.13 -7.45
CA ASN A 30 -1.01 -8.76 -6.99
C ASN A 30 -0.92 -8.71 -5.47
N ILE A 31 -0.13 -7.78 -4.99
CA ILE A 31 0.04 -7.52 -3.55
C ILE A 31 -0.27 -6.05 -3.31
N ALA A 32 -1.24 -5.78 -2.46
CA ALA A 32 -1.64 -4.42 -2.14
C ALA A 32 -0.69 -3.80 -1.11
N SER A 33 -0.27 -2.57 -1.37
CA SER A 33 0.35 -1.73 -0.37
C SER A 33 -0.77 -1.00 0.36
N ALA A 34 -1.10 -1.50 1.54
CA ALA A 34 -2.31 -1.09 2.25
C ALA A 34 -2.20 0.32 2.85
N THR A 35 -3.34 0.97 2.99
CA THR A 35 -3.45 2.29 3.62
C THR A 35 -2.88 2.31 5.04
N SER A 36 -2.99 1.19 5.75
CA SER A 36 -2.46 1.06 7.10
C SER A 36 -0.94 1.28 7.19
N LEU A 37 -0.21 1.06 6.10
CA LEU A 37 1.23 1.33 6.09
C LEU A 37 1.53 2.82 6.25
N ASP A 38 0.72 3.69 5.68
CA ASP A 38 0.86 5.14 5.87
C ASP A 38 0.58 5.56 7.31
N ALA A 39 -0.26 4.81 8.00
CA ALA A 39 -0.51 5.05 9.41
C ALA A 39 0.71 4.67 10.28
N LEU A 40 1.54 3.76 9.80
CA LEU A 40 2.73 3.30 10.53
C LEU A 40 3.96 4.16 10.24
N ALA A 41 4.06 4.71 9.04
CA ALA A 41 5.21 5.55 8.66
C ALA A 41 4.82 6.54 7.57
N LYS A 42 5.57 7.63 7.48
CA LYS A 42 5.31 8.72 6.53
C LYS A 42 5.24 8.23 5.08
N ASN A 43 6.11 7.31 4.68
CA ASN A 43 6.16 6.77 3.33
C ASN A 43 5.83 5.27 3.35
N GLY A 44 4.84 4.88 4.16
CA GLY A 44 4.53 3.47 4.36
C GLY A 44 4.14 2.74 3.08
N ARG A 45 3.26 3.33 2.26
CA ARG A 45 2.84 2.71 1.00
C ARG A 45 3.97 2.57 0.01
N GLU A 46 4.82 3.60 -0.10
CA GLU A 46 5.98 3.59 -0.99
C GLU A 46 6.97 2.52 -0.54
N GLN A 47 7.17 2.38 0.75
CA GLN A 47 8.00 1.30 1.29
C GLN A 47 7.41 -0.07 0.97
N GLY A 48 6.07 -0.20 1.00
CA GLY A 48 5.39 -1.42 0.58
C GLY A 48 5.66 -1.76 -0.89
N ILE A 49 5.63 -0.76 -1.77
CA ILE A 49 5.97 -0.95 -3.19
C ILE A 49 7.42 -1.40 -3.34
N LEU A 50 8.34 -0.77 -2.64
CA LEU A 50 9.76 -1.15 -2.69
C LEU A 50 9.99 -2.57 -2.15
N ALA A 51 9.16 -3.01 -1.21
CA ALA A 51 9.24 -4.37 -0.66
C ALA A 51 8.68 -5.43 -1.63
N GLY A 52 7.87 -5.04 -2.62
CA GLY A 52 7.32 -5.96 -3.61
C GLY A 52 5.82 -5.84 -3.88
N ALA A 53 5.11 -4.94 -3.21
CA ALA A 53 3.71 -4.67 -3.53
C ALA A 53 3.60 -3.96 -4.88
N ASN A 54 2.49 -4.14 -5.57
CA ASN A 54 2.28 -3.55 -6.89
C ASN A 54 0.89 -2.94 -7.08
N VAL A 55 0.09 -2.89 -6.03
CA VAL A 55 -1.24 -2.28 -6.07
C VAL A 55 -1.35 -1.23 -4.98
N ILE A 56 -1.84 -0.05 -5.34
CA ILE A 56 -2.15 1.01 -4.40
C ILE A 56 -3.63 1.36 -4.49
N MET A 57 -4.24 1.58 -3.34
CA MET A 57 -5.63 1.99 -3.25
C MET A 57 -5.68 3.49 -2.94
N PRO A 58 -5.98 4.35 -3.92
CA PRO A 58 -6.14 5.77 -3.65
C PRO A 58 -7.44 6.03 -2.88
N ASN A 59 -7.44 7.10 -2.10
CA ASN A 59 -8.63 7.52 -1.37
C ASN A 59 -9.57 8.27 -2.31
N ILE A 60 -10.79 7.76 -2.48
CA ILE A 60 -11.83 8.38 -3.30
C ILE A 60 -12.93 9.02 -2.47
N THR A 61 -12.82 9.00 -1.14
CA THR A 61 -13.78 9.66 -0.25
C THR A 61 -13.78 11.17 -0.53
N PRO A 62 -14.96 11.80 -0.73
CA PRO A 62 -15.01 13.24 -0.95
C PRO A 62 -14.35 14.02 0.18
N GLU A 63 -13.66 15.11 -0.16
CA GLU A 63 -12.93 15.92 0.83
C GLU A 63 -13.79 16.34 2.00
N ARG A 64 -15.04 16.72 1.72
CA ARG A 64 -16.00 17.14 2.76
C ARG A 64 -16.30 16.05 3.79
N CYS A 65 -16.02 14.78 3.48
CA CYS A 65 -16.32 13.65 4.36
C CYS A 65 -15.07 13.09 5.03
N ARG A 66 -13.87 13.53 4.62
CA ARG A 66 -12.61 12.96 5.12
C ARG A 66 -12.36 13.25 6.59
N GLU A 67 -12.73 14.43 7.02
CA GLU A 67 -12.52 14.87 8.41
C GLU A 67 -13.28 14.01 9.42
N SER A 68 -14.43 13.47 9.02
CA SER A 68 -15.22 12.61 9.88
C SER A 68 -14.87 11.13 9.75
N TYR A 69 -13.92 10.78 8.87
CA TYR A 69 -13.51 9.41 8.63
C TYR A 69 -12.10 9.15 9.16
N ASN A 70 -12.01 8.92 10.46
CA ASN A 70 -10.75 8.68 11.17
C ASN A 70 -10.54 7.19 11.44
N LEU A 71 -10.03 6.47 10.46
CA LEU A 71 -9.73 5.06 10.62
C LEU A 71 -8.35 4.82 11.24
N TYR A 72 -7.41 5.74 11.01
CA TYR A 72 -6.02 5.62 11.44
C TYR A 72 -5.54 6.90 12.09
N GLU A 73 -4.56 6.77 12.98
CA GLU A 73 -3.93 7.89 13.68
C GLU A 73 -3.42 8.99 12.74
N ARG A 74 -2.89 8.56 11.59
CA ARG A 74 -2.46 9.49 10.53
C ARG A 74 -3.46 9.43 9.39
N ASN A 75 -4.17 10.50 9.20
CA ASN A 75 -5.11 10.60 8.10
C ASN A 75 -4.41 11.16 6.85
N ILE A 76 -3.48 10.40 6.32
CA ILE A 76 -2.77 10.80 5.10
C ILE A 76 -3.52 10.22 3.91
N ALA A 77 -4.17 11.10 3.16
CA ALA A 77 -4.92 10.70 1.99
C ALA A 77 -4.03 10.76 0.75
N ILE A 78 -3.77 9.60 0.14
CA ILE A 78 -3.23 9.56 -1.22
C ILE A 78 -4.43 9.56 -2.15
N THR A 79 -4.64 10.66 -2.83
CA THR A 79 -5.73 10.80 -3.79
C THR A 79 -5.27 10.36 -5.17
N LYS A 80 -6.24 10.12 -6.08
CA LYS A 80 -5.93 9.79 -7.46
C LYS A 80 -5.05 10.85 -8.14
N LYS A 81 -5.19 12.11 -7.70
CA LYS A 81 -4.44 13.23 -8.30
C LYS A 81 -2.96 13.21 -7.97
N ASN A 82 -2.59 12.75 -6.78
CA ASN A 82 -1.21 12.84 -6.31
C ASN A 82 -0.46 11.50 -6.25
N VAL A 83 -1.16 10.37 -6.42
CA VAL A 83 -0.54 9.06 -6.34
C VAL A 83 0.54 8.87 -7.40
N ALA A 84 0.30 9.35 -8.61
CA ALA A 84 1.27 9.23 -9.71
C ALA A 84 2.56 9.99 -9.39
N LYS A 85 2.42 11.22 -8.85
CA LYS A 85 3.59 12.04 -8.48
C LYS A 85 4.41 11.40 -7.37
N GLU A 86 3.74 10.84 -6.38
CA GLU A 86 4.43 10.17 -5.27
C GLU A 86 5.21 8.96 -5.73
N LEU A 87 4.63 8.17 -6.65
CA LEU A 87 5.29 6.98 -7.16
C LEU A 87 6.44 7.29 -8.11
N GLU A 88 6.35 8.35 -8.89
CA GLU A 88 7.45 8.78 -9.77
C GLU A 88 8.74 9.05 -8.99
N LYS A 89 8.64 9.53 -7.76
CA LYS A 89 9.80 9.75 -6.89
C LYS A 89 10.56 8.46 -6.58
N PHE A 90 9.89 7.31 -6.69
CA PHE A 90 10.45 5.99 -6.45
C PHE A 90 10.72 5.21 -7.73
N GLY A 91 10.62 5.88 -8.90
CA GLY A 91 10.88 5.26 -10.19
C GLY A 91 9.77 4.36 -10.70
N GLU A 92 8.57 4.47 -10.15
CA GLU A 92 7.44 3.63 -10.51
C GLU A 92 6.41 4.39 -11.35
N GLN A 93 5.71 3.67 -12.22
CA GLN A 93 4.62 4.21 -13.03
C GLN A 93 3.29 3.57 -12.66
N VAL A 94 2.23 4.37 -12.72
CA VAL A 94 0.86 3.90 -12.42
C VAL A 94 0.18 3.45 -13.71
N CYS A 95 -0.37 2.23 -13.69
CA CYS A 95 -1.24 1.74 -14.76
C CYS A 95 -2.70 2.00 -14.40
N TRP A 96 -3.34 2.86 -15.17
CA TRP A 96 -4.76 3.18 -15.01
C TRP A 96 -5.62 2.40 -16.02
N GLY A 97 -6.87 2.19 -15.67
CA GLY A 97 -7.86 1.65 -16.58
C GLY A 97 -7.75 0.17 -16.90
N LYS A 98 -6.85 -0.52 -16.27
CA LYS A 98 -6.75 -1.98 -16.32
C LYS A 98 -7.40 -2.56 -15.07
N PHE A 99 -7.95 -3.75 -15.17
CA PHE A 99 -8.61 -4.37 -14.03
C PHE A 99 -7.64 -4.97 -13.00
N GLY A 100 -6.41 -4.49 -13.00
CA GLY A 100 -5.40 -4.99 -12.09
C GLY A 100 -4.91 -6.38 -12.44
N ASP A 101 -5.03 -6.76 -13.71
CA ASP A 101 -4.58 -8.08 -14.18
C ASP A 101 -3.10 -8.27 -13.90
N SER A 102 -2.79 -9.14 -12.96
CA SER A 102 -1.40 -9.51 -12.66
C SER A 102 -0.84 -10.38 -13.79
N GLN A 103 0.48 -10.49 -13.83
CA GLN A 103 1.14 -11.41 -14.74
C GLN A 103 0.65 -12.84 -14.52
N HIS A 104 0.42 -13.20 -13.26
CA HIS A 104 -0.11 -14.51 -12.91
C HIS A 104 -1.48 -14.76 -13.55
N TYR A 105 -2.38 -13.78 -13.47
CA TYR A 105 -3.70 -13.88 -14.09
C TYR A 105 -3.61 -14.02 -15.61
N ARG A 106 -2.76 -13.21 -16.25
CA ARG A 106 -2.58 -13.26 -17.69
C ARG A 106 -2.05 -14.62 -18.15
N ASN A 107 -1.12 -15.18 -17.38
CA ASN A 107 -0.52 -16.48 -17.72
C ASN A 107 -1.49 -17.65 -17.53
N ARG A 108 -2.57 -17.47 -16.76
CA ARG A 108 -3.59 -18.50 -16.53
C ARG A 108 -4.64 -18.60 -17.64
N LYS A 109 -4.75 -17.59 -18.45
CA LYS A 109 -5.73 -17.57 -19.55
C LYS A 109 -5.31 -18.40 -20.73
#